data_a36892e3120950f6390fcc7dfbf13e72
#
_entry.id   a36892e3120950f6390fcc7dfbf13e72
#
_cell.length_a   1.000
_cell.length_b   1.000
_cell.length_c   1.000
_cell.angle_alpha   90.00
_cell.angle_beta   90.00
_cell.angle_gamma   90.00
#
_symmetry.space_group_name_H-M   'P 1'
#
loop_
_entity.id
_entity.type
_entity.pdbx_description
1 polymer ?
#
loop_
_entity_poly.entity_id
_entity_poly.type
_entity_poly.pdbx_seq_one_letter_code
_entity_poly.pdbx_strand_id
1 'polypeptide(L)'
;MKTKLIFLALLVSMCSNQTQENDEMKIVSLSTTHTEIIQSLGAENTLVGVDAFSEVDFPVEVIDAYTVTAEELVPLNPDVVIIAFDFNGIIEGLEAQEINYVLLPPARNLDDVYTQITNIGELVNKKSEASSTIRDMKLEINRIINNSNYQDI
;
A
#
# COMPACT_ATOMS: atom_id res chain seq x y z
N MET A 1 39.11 63.71 -13.83
CA MET A 1 39.37 62.34 -13.39
C MET A 1 38.05 61.73 -12.94
N LYS A 2 37.47 60.77 -13.70
CA LYS A 2 36.17 60.16 -13.46
C LYS A 2 36.39 58.76 -12.88
N THR A 3 36.20 58.58 -11.61
CA THR A 3 36.31 57.28 -10.92
C THR A 3 35.04 56.44 -11.16
N LYS A 4 35.15 55.36 -11.94
CA LYS A 4 34.05 54.41 -12.12
C LYS A 4 34.03 53.43 -10.97
N LEU A 5 32.96 53.49 -10.16
CA LEU A 5 32.65 52.52 -9.13
C LEU A 5 32.03 51.31 -9.76
N ILE A 6 32.74 50.14 -9.73
CA ILE A 6 32.25 48.87 -10.23
C ILE A 6 31.52 48.20 -9.06
N PHE A 7 30.18 48.12 -9.16
CA PHE A 7 29.36 47.35 -8.24
C PHE A 7 29.42 45.87 -8.64
N LEU A 8 30.18 45.09 -7.88
CA LEU A 8 30.23 43.62 -8.01
C LEU A 8 29.03 43.04 -7.25
N ALA A 9 27.95 42.72 -8.00
CA ALA A 9 26.80 42.03 -7.44
C ALA A 9 27.17 40.56 -7.23
N LEU A 10 27.35 40.15 -5.94
CA LEU A 10 27.43 38.76 -5.55
C LEU A 10 26.02 38.15 -5.63
N LEU A 11 25.81 37.36 -6.70
CA LEU A 11 24.66 36.46 -6.78
C LEU A 11 24.90 35.27 -5.81
N VAL A 12 24.41 35.38 -4.61
CA VAL A 12 24.28 34.23 -3.69
C VAL A 12 23.17 33.35 -4.26
N SER A 13 23.56 32.31 -4.98
CA SER A 13 22.65 31.23 -5.38
C SER A 13 22.28 30.46 -4.11
N MET A 14 21.14 30.82 -3.50
CA MET A 14 20.51 29.97 -2.51
C MET A 14 19.96 28.74 -3.22
N CYS A 15 20.74 27.67 -3.23
CA CYS A 15 20.18 26.34 -3.41
C CYS A 15 19.25 26.07 -2.21
N SER A 16 17.98 26.38 -2.36
CA SER A 16 16.95 25.80 -1.52
C SER A 16 16.93 24.30 -1.85
N ASN A 17 17.52 23.48 -0.99
CA ASN A 17 17.14 22.06 -0.89
C ASN A 17 15.63 22.06 -0.59
N GLN A 18 14.82 22.00 -1.62
CA GLN A 18 13.49 21.43 -1.47
C GLN A 18 13.71 19.95 -1.20
N THR A 19 13.68 19.55 0.07
CA THR A 19 13.25 18.23 0.45
C THR A 19 11.87 18.07 -0.21
N GLN A 20 11.79 17.34 -1.32
CA GLN A 20 10.53 16.76 -1.72
C GLN A 20 10.15 15.89 -0.52
N GLU A 21 9.20 16.32 0.29
CA GLU A 21 8.37 15.43 1.06
C GLU A 21 7.80 14.49 0.01
N ASN A 22 8.35 13.29 -0.06
CA ASN A 22 7.70 12.18 -0.73
C ASN A 22 6.43 11.99 0.09
N ASP A 23 5.33 12.52 -0.38
CA ASP A 23 4.01 12.33 0.20
C ASP A 23 3.65 10.87 -0.12
N GLU A 24 4.21 9.96 0.70
CA GLU A 24 3.97 8.53 0.55
C GLU A 24 2.49 8.30 0.84
N MET A 25 1.84 7.53 -0.04
CA MET A 25 0.45 7.16 0.11
C MET A 25 0.21 6.53 1.49
N LYS A 26 -0.80 7.00 2.21
CA LYS A 26 -1.21 6.49 3.52
C LYS A 26 -2.34 5.48 3.35
N ILE A 27 -2.08 4.25 3.69
CA ILE A 27 -3.03 3.14 3.52
C ILE A 27 -3.47 2.61 4.88
N VAL A 28 -4.76 2.46 5.06
CA VAL A 28 -5.33 1.59 6.09
C VAL A 28 -5.73 0.28 5.44
N SER A 29 -5.19 -0.84 5.92
CA SER A 29 -5.51 -2.18 5.44
C SER A 29 -6.36 -2.93 6.46
N LEU A 30 -7.65 -3.07 6.19
CA LEU A 30 -8.60 -3.81 7.02
C LEU A 30 -8.68 -5.31 6.64
N SER A 31 -7.53 -5.89 6.29
CA SER A 31 -7.43 -7.30 5.91
C SER A 31 -5.99 -7.79 6.03
N THR A 32 -5.79 -8.85 6.79
CA THR A 32 -4.50 -9.53 6.97
C THR A 32 -3.84 -9.86 5.64
N THR A 33 -4.59 -10.49 4.71
CA THR A 33 -4.05 -10.88 3.39
C THR A 33 -3.54 -9.67 2.58
N HIS A 34 -4.26 -8.56 2.60
CA HIS A 34 -3.82 -7.37 1.86
C HIS A 34 -2.62 -6.70 2.53
N THR A 35 -2.55 -6.71 3.87
CA THR A 35 -1.37 -6.27 4.62
C THR A 35 -0.14 -7.10 4.25
N GLU A 36 -0.26 -8.43 4.21
CA GLU A 36 0.82 -9.34 3.79
C GLU A 36 1.28 -9.08 2.35
N ILE A 37 0.36 -8.82 1.42
CA ILE A 37 0.71 -8.46 0.03
C ILE A 37 1.51 -7.16 0.03
N ILE A 38 1.07 -6.11 0.71
CA ILE A 38 1.78 -4.82 0.79
C ILE A 38 3.20 -5.01 1.33
N GLN A 39 3.37 -5.78 2.43
CA GLN A 39 4.67 -6.10 3.00
C GLN A 39 5.55 -6.89 2.01
N SER A 40 4.99 -7.89 1.33
CA SER A 40 5.73 -8.71 0.35
C SER A 40 6.25 -7.90 -0.85
N LEU A 41 5.62 -6.77 -1.13
CA LEU A 41 6.03 -5.83 -2.18
C LEU A 41 7.04 -4.78 -1.67
N GLY A 42 7.41 -4.81 -0.37
CA GLY A 42 8.30 -3.80 0.24
C GLY A 42 7.68 -2.41 0.27
N ALA A 43 6.39 -2.33 0.62
CA ALA A 43 5.62 -1.09 0.69
C ALA A 43 5.01 -0.87 2.08
N GLU A 44 5.54 -1.51 3.12
CA GLU A 44 5.07 -1.42 4.51
C GLU A 44 5.08 0.01 5.06
N ASN A 45 5.94 0.88 4.57
CA ASN A 45 6.01 2.29 4.93
C ASN A 45 4.75 3.09 4.51
N THR A 46 3.92 2.55 3.62
CA THR A 46 2.63 3.15 3.26
C THR A 46 1.53 2.87 4.28
N LEU A 47 1.71 1.87 5.16
CA LEU A 47 0.69 1.45 6.12
C LEU A 47 0.63 2.39 7.32
N VAL A 48 -0.52 3.05 7.52
CA VAL A 48 -0.82 3.87 8.70
C VAL A 48 -1.79 3.18 9.66
N GLY A 49 -2.45 2.11 9.22
CA GLY A 49 -3.31 1.25 10.04
C GLY A 49 -3.45 -0.14 9.42
N VAL A 50 -3.51 -1.17 10.26
CA VAL A 50 -3.64 -2.57 9.85
C VAL A 50 -4.69 -3.30 10.68
N ASP A 51 -5.30 -4.33 10.09
CA ASP A 51 -6.20 -5.23 10.80
C ASP A 51 -5.51 -5.92 11.99
N ALA A 52 -6.24 -6.09 13.10
CA ALA A 52 -5.75 -6.65 14.36
C ALA A 52 -5.16 -8.07 14.26
N PHE A 53 -5.46 -8.79 13.18
CA PHE A 53 -4.89 -10.11 12.90
C PHE A 53 -3.64 -10.06 11.98
N SER A 54 -3.22 -8.88 11.55
CA SER A 54 -2.02 -8.72 10.72
C SER A 54 -0.76 -8.84 11.57
N GLU A 55 0.19 -9.64 11.12
CA GLU A 55 1.53 -9.74 11.74
C GLU A 55 2.45 -8.68 11.15
N VAL A 56 2.85 -7.72 11.98
CA VAL A 56 3.74 -6.61 11.61
C VAL A 56 4.81 -6.42 12.68
N ASP A 57 6.02 -6.02 12.27
CA ASP A 57 7.17 -5.80 13.16
C ASP A 57 7.58 -4.30 13.25
N PHE A 58 6.72 -3.41 12.79
CA PHE A 58 6.90 -1.96 12.82
C PHE A 58 5.74 -1.26 13.52
N PRO A 59 5.93 -0.05 14.06
CA PRO A 59 4.88 0.72 14.72
C PRO A 59 3.80 1.16 13.71
N VAL A 60 2.56 0.73 13.94
CA VAL A 60 1.39 1.09 13.12
C VAL A 60 0.13 1.01 13.98
N GLU A 61 -0.94 1.72 13.62
CA GLU A 61 -2.22 1.60 14.32
C GLU A 61 -2.85 0.23 14.06
N VAL A 62 -3.30 -0.43 15.14
CA VAL A 62 -3.94 -1.75 15.08
C VAL A 62 -5.44 -1.58 15.20
N ILE A 63 -6.18 -2.09 14.23
CA ILE A 63 -7.62 -1.81 14.02
C ILE A 63 -8.39 -3.13 13.99
N ASP A 64 -9.49 -3.22 14.75
CA ASP A 64 -10.43 -4.32 14.59
C ASP A 64 -11.33 -4.07 13.38
N ALA A 65 -11.04 -4.75 12.27
CA ALA A 65 -11.77 -4.60 11.00
C ALA A 65 -13.26 -4.99 11.09
N TYR A 66 -13.67 -5.75 12.12
CA TYR A 66 -15.07 -6.16 12.29
C TYR A 66 -15.94 -5.11 12.97
N THR A 67 -15.33 -4.21 13.74
CA THR A 67 -16.07 -3.26 14.59
C THR A 67 -15.77 -1.80 14.27
N VAL A 68 -14.67 -1.50 13.58
CA VAL A 68 -14.24 -0.13 13.26
C VAL A 68 -15.30 0.62 12.46
N THR A 69 -15.45 1.90 12.75
CA THR A 69 -16.25 2.85 11.98
C THR A 69 -15.34 3.75 11.12
N ALA A 70 -15.91 4.37 10.08
CA ALA A 70 -15.12 5.26 9.23
C ALA A 70 -14.63 6.51 10.00
N GLU A 71 -15.41 6.99 10.97
CA GLU A 71 -15.05 8.13 11.84
C GLU A 71 -13.77 7.84 12.64
N GLU A 72 -13.57 6.60 13.06
CA GLU A 72 -12.36 6.19 13.81
C GLU A 72 -11.12 6.17 12.91
N LEU A 73 -11.28 6.11 11.59
CA LEU A 73 -10.17 6.15 10.63
C LEU A 73 -9.76 7.58 10.25
N VAL A 74 -10.64 8.57 10.43
CA VAL A 74 -10.36 9.98 10.07
C VAL A 74 -9.05 10.52 10.68
N PRO A 75 -8.71 10.25 11.95
CA PRO A 75 -7.46 10.76 12.54
C PRO A 75 -6.19 10.22 11.89
N LEU A 76 -6.25 9.06 11.22
CA LEU A 76 -5.13 8.47 10.50
C LEU A 76 -4.88 9.18 9.15
N ASN A 77 -5.86 9.97 8.70
CA ASN A 77 -5.84 10.69 7.43
C ASN A 77 -5.38 9.79 6.28
N PRO A 78 -6.05 8.64 6.04
CA PRO A 78 -5.66 7.73 4.98
C PRO A 78 -6.01 8.30 3.60
N ASP A 79 -5.14 8.08 2.61
CA ASP A 79 -5.43 8.34 1.22
C ASP A 79 -6.37 7.30 0.63
N VAL A 80 -6.28 6.06 1.16
CA VAL A 80 -7.14 4.94 0.77
C VAL A 80 -7.27 3.90 1.89
N VAL A 81 -8.45 3.29 1.99
CA VAL A 81 -8.73 2.15 2.86
C VAL A 81 -8.94 0.91 2.00
N ILE A 82 -8.18 -0.17 2.25
CA ILE A 82 -8.37 -1.46 1.59
C ILE A 82 -9.25 -2.33 2.47
N ILE A 83 -10.36 -2.80 1.92
CA ILE A 83 -11.35 -3.63 2.62
C ILE A 83 -11.59 -4.95 1.90
N ALA A 84 -11.79 -6.03 2.64
CA ALA A 84 -12.15 -7.35 2.09
C ALA A 84 -13.67 -7.58 2.09
N PHE A 85 -14.36 -7.00 3.07
CA PHE A 85 -15.81 -7.13 3.29
C PHE A 85 -16.38 -5.81 3.78
N ASP A 86 -17.64 -5.58 3.46
CA ASP A 86 -18.41 -4.45 4.00
C ASP A 86 -18.99 -4.83 5.38
N PHE A 87 -18.13 -4.84 6.41
CA PHE A 87 -18.57 -5.05 7.78
C PHE A 87 -19.21 -3.77 8.35
N ASN A 88 -20.34 -3.91 9.01
CA ASN A 88 -21.06 -2.83 9.69
C ASN A 88 -21.38 -1.60 8.81
N GLY A 89 -21.42 -1.75 7.47
CA GLY A 89 -21.66 -0.63 6.57
C GLY A 89 -20.46 0.32 6.48
N ILE A 90 -19.24 -0.19 6.64
CA ILE A 90 -18.01 0.62 6.56
C ILE A 90 -17.92 1.40 5.25
N ILE A 91 -18.41 0.84 4.14
CA ILE A 91 -18.41 1.51 2.83
C ILE A 91 -19.24 2.81 2.89
N GLU A 92 -20.47 2.74 3.41
CA GLU A 92 -21.32 3.94 3.54
C GLU A 92 -20.66 5.00 4.44
N GLY A 93 -20.00 4.55 5.52
CA GLY A 93 -19.26 5.43 6.41
C GLY A 93 -18.06 6.10 5.71
N LEU A 94 -17.26 5.35 4.92
CA LEU A 94 -16.12 5.90 4.17
C LEU A 94 -16.58 6.92 3.11
N GLU A 95 -17.68 6.63 2.40
CA GLU A 95 -18.28 7.55 1.44
C GLU A 95 -18.75 8.84 2.12
N ALA A 96 -19.39 8.73 3.29
CA ALA A 96 -19.84 9.89 4.07
C ALA A 96 -18.70 10.77 4.59
N GLN A 97 -17.52 10.18 4.86
CA GLN A 97 -16.31 10.87 5.28
C GLN A 97 -15.41 11.30 4.10
N GLU A 98 -15.84 11.06 2.86
CA GLU A 98 -15.07 11.33 1.63
C GLU A 98 -13.70 10.62 1.62
N ILE A 99 -13.58 9.45 2.28
CA ILE A 99 -12.38 8.61 2.30
C ILE A 99 -12.44 7.63 1.13
N ASN A 100 -11.40 7.62 0.28
CA ASN A 100 -11.31 6.64 -0.79
C ASN A 100 -11.14 5.22 -0.25
N TYR A 101 -11.72 4.25 -0.93
CA TYR A 101 -11.55 2.84 -0.58
C TYR A 101 -11.38 1.96 -1.81
N VAL A 102 -10.80 0.77 -1.59
CA VAL A 102 -10.73 -0.31 -2.59
C VAL A 102 -11.27 -1.58 -1.95
N LEU A 103 -12.35 -2.11 -2.54
CA LEU A 103 -12.91 -3.40 -2.13
C LEU A 103 -12.22 -4.52 -2.90
N LEU A 104 -11.47 -5.36 -2.19
CA LEU A 104 -10.80 -6.56 -2.70
C LEU A 104 -11.34 -7.79 -1.94
N PRO A 105 -12.40 -8.43 -2.42
CA PRO A 105 -12.98 -9.61 -1.76
C PRO A 105 -11.97 -10.76 -1.67
N PRO A 106 -12.12 -11.71 -0.72
CA PRO A 106 -11.23 -12.84 -0.59
C PRO A 106 -11.07 -13.61 -1.91
N ALA A 107 -9.83 -13.96 -2.23
CA ALA A 107 -9.51 -14.71 -3.43
C ALA A 107 -10.12 -16.13 -3.36
N ARG A 108 -10.71 -16.59 -4.46
CA ARG A 108 -11.34 -17.91 -4.57
C ARG A 108 -10.45 -18.92 -5.31
N ASN A 109 -9.44 -18.41 -5.99
CA ASN A 109 -8.49 -19.18 -6.79
C ASN A 109 -7.19 -18.37 -6.97
N LEU A 110 -6.17 -18.97 -7.58
CA LEU A 110 -4.88 -18.33 -7.80
C LEU A 110 -4.94 -17.12 -8.74
N ASP A 111 -5.83 -17.09 -9.70
CA ASP A 111 -5.96 -15.94 -10.61
C ASP A 111 -6.51 -14.73 -9.85
N ASP A 112 -7.44 -14.93 -8.90
CA ASP A 112 -7.91 -13.87 -8.01
C ASP A 112 -6.73 -13.34 -7.16
N VAL A 113 -5.85 -14.22 -6.63
CA VAL A 113 -4.64 -13.82 -5.88
C VAL A 113 -3.70 -12.98 -6.74
N TYR A 114 -3.41 -13.43 -7.97
CA TYR A 114 -2.56 -12.65 -8.89
C TYR A 114 -3.15 -11.30 -9.24
N THR A 115 -4.47 -11.23 -9.35
CA THR A 115 -5.19 -9.97 -9.59
C THR A 115 -5.05 -9.04 -8.38
N GLN A 116 -5.20 -9.53 -7.15
CA GLN A 116 -5.03 -8.72 -5.93
C GLN A 116 -3.59 -8.21 -5.81
N ILE A 117 -2.57 -9.06 -6.03
CA ILE A 117 -1.16 -8.64 -6.02
C ILE A 117 -0.93 -7.55 -7.07
N THR A 118 -1.51 -7.68 -8.27
CA THR A 118 -1.39 -6.67 -9.32
C THR A 118 -2.02 -5.34 -8.90
N ASN A 119 -3.27 -5.37 -8.41
CA ASN A 119 -4.01 -4.19 -8.01
C ASN A 119 -3.32 -3.44 -6.86
N ILE A 120 -2.85 -4.18 -5.84
CA ILE A 120 -2.11 -3.60 -4.72
C ILE A 120 -0.76 -3.05 -5.21
N GLY A 121 -0.03 -3.79 -6.08
CA GLY A 121 1.22 -3.31 -6.65
C GLY A 121 1.06 -2.02 -7.48
N GLU A 122 -0.08 -1.86 -8.16
CA GLU A 122 -0.42 -0.59 -8.83
C GLU A 122 -0.67 0.54 -7.82
N LEU A 123 -1.46 0.24 -6.79
CA LEU A 123 -1.82 1.19 -5.74
C LEU A 123 -0.59 1.74 -5.01
N VAL A 124 0.35 0.86 -4.61
CA VAL A 124 1.57 1.23 -3.87
C VAL A 124 2.77 1.56 -4.77
N ASN A 125 2.55 1.71 -6.09
CA ASN A 125 3.59 2.00 -7.08
C ASN A 125 4.73 0.96 -7.13
N LYS A 126 4.38 -0.34 -6.94
CA LYS A 126 5.28 -1.50 -6.93
C LYS A 126 4.93 -2.53 -8.03
N LYS A 127 4.62 -2.04 -9.24
CA LYS A 127 4.21 -2.91 -10.38
C LYS A 127 5.27 -3.94 -10.76
N SER A 128 6.53 -3.58 -10.68
CA SER A 128 7.66 -4.45 -11.01
C SER A 128 7.78 -5.60 -10.00
N GLU A 129 7.72 -5.26 -8.73
CA GLU A 129 7.76 -6.19 -7.60
C GLU A 129 6.56 -7.15 -7.65
N ALA A 130 5.35 -6.62 -7.88
CA ALA A 130 4.14 -7.43 -8.06
C ALA A 130 4.28 -8.44 -9.20
N SER A 131 4.78 -7.99 -10.36
CA SER A 131 5.01 -8.88 -11.52
C SER A 131 6.06 -9.96 -11.21
N SER A 132 7.12 -9.63 -10.47
CA SER A 132 8.13 -10.60 -10.05
C SER A 132 7.55 -11.62 -9.09
N THR A 133 6.84 -11.16 -8.04
CA THR A 133 6.17 -12.02 -7.06
C THR A 133 5.24 -13.02 -7.74
N ILE A 134 4.38 -12.56 -8.64
CA ILE A 134 3.46 -13.44 -9.40
C ILE A 134 4.22 -14.47 -10.24
N ARG A 135 5.28 -14.06 -10.93
CA ARG A 135 6.11 -14.97 -11.73
C ARG A 135 6.73 -16.05 -10.85
N ASP A 136 7.32 -15.66 -9.73
CA ASP A 136 8.02 -16.56 -8.82
C ASP A 136 7.04 -17.55 -8.15
N MET A 137 5.84 -17.07 -7.75
CA MET A 137 4.74 -17.94 -7.29
C MET A 137 4.34 -18.98 -8.34
N LYS A 138 4.16 -18.56 -9.60
CA LYS A 138 3.80 -19.49 -10.70
C LYS A 138 4.88 -20.54 -10.95
N LEU A 139 6.14 -20.16 -10.89
CA LEU A 139 7.27 -21.08 -11.05
C LEU A 139 7.31 -22.09 -9.92
N GLU A 140 7.13 -21.64 -8.67
CA GLU A 140 7.16 -22.55 -7.52
C GLU A 140 5.97 -23.52 -7.50
N ILE A 141 4.76 -23.04 -7.81
CA ILE A 141 3.57 -23.89 -7.93
C ILE A 141 3.79 -24.97 -9.00
N ASN A 142 4.32 -24.59 -10.17
CA ASN A 142 4.61 -25.54 -11.24
C ASN A 142 5.69 -26.57 -10.80
N ARG A 143 6.70 -26.11 -10.05
CA ARG A 143 7.73 -27.02 -9.49
C ARG A 143 7.13 -28.04 -8.53
N ILE A 144 6.24 -27.60 -7.64
CA ILE A 144 5.56 -28.48 -6.68
C ILE A 144 4.69 -29.50 -7.42
N ILE A 145 3.89 -29.06 -8.39
CA ILE A 145 3.01 -29.93 -9.18
C ILE A 145 3.83 -30.99 -9.92
N ASN A 146 4.93 -30.60 -10.55
CA ASN A 146 5.78 -31.53 -11.33
C ASN A 146 6.59 -32.50 -10.45
N ASN A 147 6.94 -32.09 -9.22
CA ASN A 147 7.70 -32.92 -8.28
C ASN A 147 6.79 -33.79 -7.40
N SER A 148 5.56 -33.42 -7.16
CA SER A 148 4.57 -34.29 -6.60
C SER A 148 4.17 -35.28 -7.71
N ASN A 149 4.63 -36.56 -7.62
CA ASN A 149 4.12 -37.65 -8.42
C ASN A 149 2.62 -37.86 -8.07
N TYR A 150 1.77 -36.91 -8.42
CA TYR A 150 0.32 -37.08 -8.44
C TYR A 150 0.00 -37.98 -9.66
N GLN A 151 0.32 -39.26 -9.52
CA GLN A 151 -0.33 -40.27 -10.30
C GLN A 151 -1.66 -40.54 -9.56
N ASP A 152 -2.71 -39.99 -10.17
CA ASP A 152 -4.11 -40.37 -10.08
C ASP A 152 -4.60 -40.99 -8.73
N ILE A 153 -5.37 -40.17 -7.98
CA ILE A 153 -6.43 -40.70 -7.12
C ILE A 153 -7.72 -40.66 -7.91
#